data_471a6bdfea012e5c8438c10f0a5c4f45
#
_entry.id   471a6bdfea012e5c8438c10f0a5c4f45
#
_cell.length_a   1.000
_cell.length_b   1.000
_cell.length_c   1.000
_cell.angle_alpha   90.00
_cell.angle_beta   90.00
_cell.angle_gamma   90.00
#
_symmetry.space_group_name_H-M   'P 1'
#
loop_
_entity.id
_entity.type
_entity.pdbx_description
1 polymer ?
#
loop_
_entity_poly.entity_id
_entity_poly.type
_entity_poly.pdbx_seq_one_letter_code
_entity_poly.pdbx_strand_id
1 'polypeptide(L)'
;TPFSVGDENANEMLRLKYRYIDLRREKLQQNLVLRSKICKITRDYLDECGFLEIETPMLGRSSPEGARDYLVPSRVHPGSFYALPQSPQQYKQLLMIGGMDRYYQIARCFRDEDLRANRQPEFTQIDLEMSFVDQEEEVMQITEGLLVRMFKEVRGVTLPDHFVRMPWTECMNRYGSDKPDLRFGMEIKCLDDIAGNSDFVVFKNAIADGGTVRAIVLEGGADKLSRKELDKLVEFVKTYKAKGLAWYGLGAEGVKCSFAKAVTAQELDKIAASLGMKQGDIALFVADKWQTAVVSLGALRCNLAARFGLYKRDDYAALWVVDFPLFEYSEEEGRFVAMHHPFTAPKNEDLPYMLTDKARVRAKAYDVVINGDEMGGGSMRIYNQDVQKLMFKALGSVSYTHLRAHETDQYL
;
A
#
# COMPACT_ATOMS: atom_id res chain seq x y z
N THR A 1 21.50 -8.55 38.38
CA THR A 1 20.83 -8.57 37.06
C THR A 1 21.16 -7.31 36.32
N PRO A 2 21.40 -7.35 35.00
CA PRO A 2 21.74 -6.17 34.20
C PRO A 2 20.58 -5.13 34.16
N PHE A 3 19.34 -5.55 34.29
CA PHE A 3 18.15 -4.74 34.48
C PHE A 3 17.01 -5.57 35.11
N SER A 4 16.01 -4.91 35.66
CA SER A 4 14.79 -5.56 36.13
C SER A 4 13.83 -5.88 35.01
N VAL A 5 13.11 -6.99 35.05
CA VAL A 5 12.09 -7.38 34.04
C VAL A 5 10.99 -6.31 33.94
N GLY A 6 10.65 -5.63 35.03
CA GLY A 6 9.64 -4.56 35.05
C GLY A 6 10.15 -3.16 34.70
N ASP A 7 11.46 -3.00 34.45
CA ASP A 7 12.02 -1.68 34.12
C ASP A 7 11.70 -1.28 32.67
N GLU A 8 10.69 -0.42 32.52
CA GLU A 8 10.25 0.08 31.21
C GLU A 8 11.31 0.99 30.54
N ASN A 9 12.21 1.60 31.33
CA ASN A 9 13.23 2.54 30.85
C ASN A 9 14.58 1.86 30.60
N ALA A 10 14.68 0.53 30.72
CA ALA A 10 15.91 -0.20 30.47
C ALA A 10 16.42 0.09 29.03
N ASN A 11 17.72 0.42 28.93
CA ASN A 11 18.36 0.76 27.68
C ASN A 11 18.19 -0.37 26.64
N GLU A 12 17.81 0.00 25.40
CA GLU A 12 17.52 -0.96 24.33
C GLU A 12 18.71 -1.88 24.02
N MET A 13 19.92 -1.33 23.94
CA MET A 13 21.12 -2.13 23.66
C MET A 13 21.39 -3.16 24.77
N LEU A 14 21.08 -2.79 26.03
CA LEU A 14 21.21 -3.70 27.15
C LEU A 14 20.15 -4.81 27.08
N ARG A 15 18.92 -4.47 26.69
CA ARG A 15 17.83 -5.41 26.47
C ARG A 15 18.14 -6.39 25.34
N LEU A 16 18.73 -5.91 24.24
CA LEU A 16 19.16 -6.76 23.13
C LEU A 16 20.30 -7.69 23.54
N LYS A 17 21.29 -7.18 24.29
CA LYS A 17 22.41 -7.99 24.79
C LYS A 17 21.96 -9.12 25.74
N TYR A 18 20.97 -8.84 26.60
CA TYR A 18 20.42 -9.80 27.55
C TYR A 18 19.01 -10.22 27.19
N ARG A 19 18.81 -10.60 25.91
CA ARG A 19 17.51 -10.87 25.32
C ARG A 19 16.66 -11.89 26.08
N TYR A 20 17.31 -12.89 26.71
CA TYR A 20 16.63 -13.91 27.53
C TYR A 20 15.94 -13.32 28.77
N ILE A 21 16.44 -12.20 29.35
CA ILE A 21 15.79 -11.47 30.41
C ILE A 21 14.63 -10.63 29.85
N ASP A 22 14.88 -9.94 28.73
CA ASP A 22 13.91 -9.10 28.04
C ASP A 22 12.66 -9.90 27.61
N LEU A 23 12.84 -11.14 27.14
CA LEU A 23 11.76 -12.06 26.78
C LEU A 23 10.84 -12.44 27.96
N ARG A 24 11.23 -12.17 29.21
CA ARG A 24 10.35 -12.35 30.36
C ARG A 24 9.37 -11.20 30.58
N ARG A 25 9.50 -10.13 29.81
CA ARG A 25 8.55 -9.00 29.86
C ARG A 25 7.21 -9.44 29.30
N GLU A 26 6.15 -9.09 30.02
CA GLU A 26 4.78 -9.48 29.66
C GLU A 26 4.42 -9.11 28.22
N LYS A 27 4.70 -7.88 27.80
CA LYS A 27 4.43 -7.41 26.43
C LYS A 27 5.08 -8.28 25.36
N LEU A 28 6.33 -8.71 25.53
CA LEU A 28 7.01 -9.55 24.57
C LEU A 28 6.47 -10.99 24.58
N GLN A 29 6.17 -11.52 25.77
CA GLN A 29 5.52 -12.83 25.88
C GLN A 29 4.14 -12.82 25.22
N GLN A 30 3.33 -11.79 25.47
CA GLN A 30 2.02 -11.64 24.84
C GLN A 30 2.14 -11.60 23.30
N ASN A 31 3.15 -10.94 22.73
CA ASN A 31 3.37 -10.93 21.28
C ASN A 31 3.66 -12.35 20.73
N LEU A 32 4.46 -13.15 21.45
CA LEU A 32 4.75 -14.54 21.03
C LEU A 32 3.51 -15.44 21.16
N VAL A 33 2.77 -15.30 22.25
CA VAL A 33 1.49 -16.02 22.47
C VAL A 33 0.48 -15.64 21.39
N LEU A 34 0.36 -14.35 21.08
CA LEU A 34 -0.51 -13.83 20.02
C LEU A 34 -0.14 -14.44 18.66
N ARG A 35 1.16 -14.43 18.30
CA ARG A 35 1.65 -15.05 17.07
C ARG A 35 1.27 -16.54 16.99
N SER A 36 1.49 -17.29 18.08
CA SER A 36 1.12 -18.71 18.16
C SER A 36 -0.38 -18.92 17.94
N LYS A 37 -1.21 -18.08 18.59
CA LYS A 37 -2.66 -18.12 18.42
C LYS A 37 -3.09 -17.83 16.99
N ILE A 38 -2.52 -16.81 16.35
CA ILE A 38 -2.78 -16.47 14.94
C ILE A 38 -2.43 -17.66 14.03
N CYS A 39 -1.26 -18.28 14.21
CA CYS A 39 -0.87 -19.45 13.42
C CYS A 39 -1.86 -20.62 13.59
N LYS A 40 -2.34 -20.85 14.81
CA LYS A 40 -3.35 -21.88 15.05
C LYS A 40 -4.67 -21.59 14.35
N ILE A 41 -5.19 -20.35 14.50
CA ILE A 41 -6.44 -19.92 13.85
C ILE A 41 -6.33 -20.07 12.32
N THR A 42 -5.17 -19.70 11.75
CA THR A 42 -4.91 -19.84 10.31
C THR A 42 -5.03 -21.29 9.87
N ARG A 43 -4.38 -22.22 10.59
CA ARG A 43 -4.44 -23.64 10.28
C ARG A 43 -5.85 -24.19 10.38
N ASP A 44 -6.52 -23.92 11.50
CA ASP A 44 -7.89 -24.40 11.74
C ASP A 44 -8.84 -23.89 10.62
N TYR A 45 -8.76 -22.61 10.26
CA TYR A 45 -9.63 -22.01 9.25
C TYR A 45 -9.35 -22.53 7.82
N LEU A 46 -8.08 -22.56 7.43
CA LEU A 46 -7.72 -23.00 6.08
C LEU A 46 -7.93 -24.49 5.87
N ASP A 47 -7.72 -25.31 6.90
CA ASP A 47 -8.07 -26.74 6.88
C ASP A 47 -9.58 -26.96 6.70
N GLU A 48 -10.41 -26.22 7.44
CA GLU A 48 -11.87 -26.21 7.27
C GLU A 48 -12.30 -25.77 5.85
N CYS A 49 -11.51 -24.91 5.19
CA CYS A 49 -11.72 -24.49 3.80
C CYS A 49 -11.15 -25.47 2.76
N GLY A 50 -10.58 -26.60 3.20
CA GLY A 50 -10.02 -27.65 2.34
C GLY A 50 -8.65 -27.34 1.76
N PHE A 51 -7.87 -26.45 2.39
CA PHE A 51 -6.48 -26.20 2.03
C PHE A 51 -5.55 -27.21 2.69
N LEU A 52 -4.46 -27.53 2.01
CA LEU A 52 -3.38 -28.36 2.53
C LEU A 52 -2.18 -27.49 2.93
N GLU A 53 -1.72 -27.63 4.17
CA GLU A 53 -0.45 -27.01 4.60
C GLU A 53 0.71 -27.83 4.04
N ILE A 54 1.50 -27.23 3.14
CA ILE A 54 2.64 -27.91 2.53
C ILE A 54 3.89 -27.06 2.73
N GLU A 55 4.87 -27.61 3.43
CA GLU A 55 6.17 -26.98 3.66
C GLU A 55 7.06 -27.12 2.43
N THR A 56 7.69 -26.02 2.02
CA THR A 56 8.56 -25.95 0.83
C THR A 56 10.02 -25.76 1.21
N PRO A 57 10.99 -26.20 0.37
CA PRO A 57 12.41 -26.01 0.64
C PRO A 57 12.83 -24.56 0.84
N MET A 58 13.74 -24.34 1.80
CA MET A 58 14.35 -23.03 2.06
C MET A 58 15.60 -22.78 1.23
N LEU A 59 16.35 -23.83 0.87
CA LEU A 59 17.51 -23.75 0.00
C LEU A 59 17.07 -23.99 -1.44
N GLY A 60 16.89 -22.93 -2.18
CA GLY A 60 16.44 -22.98 -3.55
C GLY A 60 17.45 -22.40 -4.53
N ARG A 61 16.99 -22.25 -5.76
CA ARG A 61 17.69 -21.51 -6.79
C ARG A 61 17.19 -20.05 -6.78
N SER A 62 18.08 -19.11 -7.11
CA SER A 62 17.71 -17.71 -7.28
C SER A 62 16.53 -17.57 -8.25
N SER A 63 15.56 -16.75 -7.88
CA SER A 63 14.38 -16.46 -8.67
C SER A 63 14.14 -14.96 -8.78
N PRO A 64 13.75 -14.46 -9.96
CA PRO A 64 13.51 -13.04 -10.18
C PRO A 64 12.11 -12.64 -9.63
N GLU A 65 12.03 -12.31 -8.34
CA GLU A 65 10.77 -11.90 -7.68
C GLU A 65 10.73 -10.42 -7.28
N GLY A 66 11.64 -9.59 -7.80
CA GLY A 66 11.66 -8.14 -7.60
C GLY A 66 12.53 -7.63 -6.46
N ALA A 67 12.87 -8.45 -5.46
CA ALA A 67 13.86 -8.13 -4.42
C ALA A 67 15.20 -8.83 -4.71
N ARG A 68 16.26 -8.43 -4.00
CA ARG A 68 17.52 -9.17 -4.03
C ARG A 68 17.44 -10.40 -3.14
N ASP A 69 18.10 -11.49 -3.59
CA ASP A 69 18.16 -12.74 -2.85
C ASP A 69 19.28 -12.72 -1.81
N TYR A 70 19.05 -13.34 -0.64
CA TYR A 70 20.12 -13.75 0.24
C TYR A 70 20.76 -15.03 -0.27
N LEU A 71 22.08 -15.02 -0.51
CA LEU A 71 22.81 -16.16 -1.06
C LEU A 71 23.51 -16.94 0.05
N VAL A 72 23.42 -18.27 -0.04
CA VAL A 72 24.09 -19.21 0.86
C VAL A 72 25.15 -19.99 0.07
N PRO A 73 26.46 -19.81 0.32
CA PRO A 73 27.51 -20.51 -0.43
C PRO A 73 27.47 -22.01 -0.19
N SER A 74 27.64 -22.79 -1.25
CA SER A 74 27.76 -24.26 -1.18
C SER A 74 29.16 -24.67 -0.85
N ARG A 75 29.35 -25.44 0.23
CA ARG A 75 30.64 -26.05 0.57
C ARG A 75 31.00 -27.24 -0.33
N VAL A 76 29.94 -27.93 -0.82
CA VAL A 76 30.13 -29.15 -1.65
C VAL A 76 30.44 -28.78 -3.10
N HIS A 77 29.92 -27.64 -3.58
CA HIS A 77 30.13 -27.15 -4.93
C HIS A 77 30.76 -25.74 -4.87
N PRO A 78 32.10 -25.63 -4.80
CA PRO A 78 32.77 -24.33 -4.77
C PRO A 78 32.37 -23.43 -5.95
N GLY A 79 32.07 -22.15 -5.67
CA GLY A 79 31.58 -21.19 -6.67
C GLY A 79 30.07 -21.26 -6.97
N SER A 80 29.35 -22.17 -6.31
CA SER A 80 27.88 -22.27 -6.42
C SER A 80 27.21 -21.78 -5.14
N PHE A 81 25.98 -21.24 -5.29
CA PHE A 81 25.21 -20.68 -4.20
C PHE A 81 23.78 -21.22 -4.24
N TYR A 82 23.19 -21.39 -3.07
CA TYR A 82 21.74 -21.45 -2.88
C TYR A 82 21.22 -20.05 -2.64
N ALA A 83 19.94 -19.81 -2.97
CA ALA A 83 19.21 -18.61 -2.59
C ALA A 83 18.14 -18.94 -1.54
N LEU A 84 17.97 -18.05 -0.56
CA LEU A 84 16.85 -18.12 0.36
C LEU A 84 15.59 -17.57 -0.34
N PRO A 85 14.40 -18.16 -0.13
CA PRO A 85 13.21 -17.81 -0.90
C PRO A 85 12.67 -16.42 -0.52
N GLN A 86 12.39 -15.60 -1.51
CA GLN A 86 11.65 -14.35 -1.34
C GLN A 86 10.17 -14.61 -1.05
N SER A 87 9.64 -15.68 -1.64
CA SER A 87 8.36 -16.33 -1.40
C SER A 87 8.43 -17.78 -1.91
N PRO A 88 7.49 -18.67 -1.58
CA PRO A 88 7.44 -20.02 -2.13
C PRO A 88 6.85 -20.11 -3.55
N GLN A 89 6.92 -19.04 -4.34
CA GLN A 89 6.20 -18.88 -5.62
C GLN A 89 6.42 -20.01 -6.61
N GLN A 90 7.68 -20.44 -6.82
CA GLN A 90 7.98 -21.53 -7.77
C GLN A 90 7.41 -22.87 -7.28
N TYR A 91 7.53 -23.14 -5.99
CA TYR A 91 7.07 -24.38 -5.40
C TYR A 91 5.54 -24.50 -5.39
N LYS A 92 4.85 -23.42 -5.01
CA LYS A 92 3.38 -23.45 -5.01
C LYS A 92 2.80 -23.58 -6.41
N GLN A 93 3.43 -23.00 -7.44
CA GLN A 93 3.04 -23.25 -8.83
C GLN A 93 3.22 -24.72 -9.24
N LEU A 94 4.34 -25.36 -8.85
CA LEU A 94 4.54 -26.79 -9.08
C LEU A 94 3.50 -27.65 -8.35
N LEU A 95 3.09 -27.24 -7.14
CA LEU A 95 2.04 -27.92 -6.38
C LEU A 95 0.69 -27.80 -7.10
N MET A 96 0.34 -26.63 -7.65
CA MET A 96 -0.87 -26.45 -8.46
C MET A 96 -0.86 -27.37 -9.68
N ILE A 97 0.25 -27.42 -10.42
CA ILE A 97 0.43 -28.34 -11.57
C ILE A 97 0.35 -29.81 -11.12
N GLY A 98 0.83 -30.10 -9.92
CA GLY A 98 0.78 -31.42 -9.29
C GLY A 98 -0.57 -31.86 -8.74
N GLY A 99 -1.61 -30.99 -8.86
CA GLY A 99 -2.99 -31.29 -8.42
C GLY A 99 -3.26 -30.98 -6.95
N MET A 100 -2.44 -30.15 -6.30
CA MET A 100 -2.68 -29.64 -4.95
C MET A 100 -3.50 -28.36 -5.03
N ASP A 101 -4.75 -28.44 -5.42
CA ASP A 101 -5.59 -27.33 -5.87
C ASP A 101 -5.83 -26.21 -4.84
N ARG A 102 -5.62 -26.50 -3.56
CA ARG A 102 -5.70 -25.54 -2.45
C ARG A 102 -4.51 -25.73 -1.52
N TYR A 103 -3.51 -24.90 -1.68
CA TYR A 103 -2.27 -24.90 -0.90
C TYR A 103 -2.23 -23.71 0.02
N TYR A 104 -1.67 -23.90 1.22
CA TYR A 104 -1.15 -22.81 2.02
C TYR A 104 0.12 -23.20 2.78
N GLN A 105 0.85 -22.19 3.24
CA GLN A 105 2.01 -22.34 4.11
C GLN A 105 2.16 -21.09 5.00
N ILE A 106 2.53 -21.29 6.26
CA ILE A 106 3.06 -20.21 7.10
C ILE A 106 4.54 -20.06 6.76
N ALA A 107 4.81 -19.38 5.65
CA ALA A 107 6.09 -19.36 4.96
C ALA A 107 7.07 -18.37 5.59
N ARG A 108 8.34 -18.79 5.73
CA ARG A 108 9.44 -17.90 6.03
C ARG A 108 9.99 -17.33 4.73
N CYS A 109 10.03 -15.98 4.64
CA CYS A 109 10.46 -15.25 3.44
C CYS A 109 11.64 -14.35 3.76
N PHE A 110 12.51 -14.13 2.78
CA PHE A 110 13.75 -13.37 2.89
C PHE A 110 13.88 -12.39 1.73
N ARG A 111 14.12 -11.11 2.01
CA ARG A 111 14.33 -10.08 0.98
C ARG A 111 15.43 -9.15 1.42
N ASP A 112 16.48 -9.02 0.61
CA ASP A 112 17.58 -8.08 0.83
C ASP A 112 17.22 -6.71 0.26
N GLU A 113 16.43 -5.98 1.04
CA GLU A 113 15.91 -4.64 0.73
C GLU A 113 16.22 -3.66 1.85
N ASP A 114 16.08 -2.36 1.58
CA ASP A 114 16.21 -1.31 2.57
C ASP A 114 15.19 -1.48 3.70
N LEU A 115 15.66 -1.45 4.93
CA LEU A 115 14.83 -1.56 6.12
C LEU A 115 13.88 -0.37 6.25
N ARG A 116 12.63 -0.64 6.57
CA ARG A 116 11.61 0.35 6.91
C ARG A 116 10.91 -0.06 8.21
N ALA A 117 10.11 0.83 8.79
CA ALA A 117 9.43 0.56 10.06
C ALA A 117 8.60 -0.74 10.06
N ASN A 118 8.02 -1.11 8.91
CA ASN A 118 7.20 -2.30 8.71
C ASN A 118 7.81 -3.34 7.73
N ARG A 119 9.09 -3.19 7.34
CA ARG A 119 9.80 -4.14 6.46
C ARG A 119 11.02 -4.70 7.15
N GLN A 120 11.08 -6.02 7.25
CA GLN A 120 12.19 -6.77 7.81
C GLN A 120 12.82 -7.67 6.74
N PRO A 121 14.14 -7.93 6.80
CA PRO A 121 14.82 -8.77 5.81
C PRO A 121 14.36 -10.24 5.89
N GLU A 122 13.86 -10.65 7.05
CA GLU A 122 13.26 -11.96 7.31
C GLU A 122 11.87 -11.75 7.91
N PHE A 123 10.84 -12.29 7.29
CA PHE A 123 9.45 -12.16 7.73
C PHE A 123 8.65 -13.42 7.46
N THR A 124 7.43 -13.47 7.97
CA THR A 124 6.53 -14.61 7.77
C THR A 124 5.29 -14.18 6.99
N GLN A 125 4.93 -14.95 5.98
CA GLN A 125 3.68 -14.80 5.24
C GLN A 125 2.74 -15.97 5.54
N ILE A 126 1.44 -15.68 5.59
CA ILE A 126 0.42 -16.69 5.35
C ILE A 126 0.28 -16.70 3.82
N ASP A 127 0.93 -17.64 3.19
CA ASP A 127 0.94 -17.78 1.73
C ASP A 127 -0.08 -18.83 1.31
N LEU A 128 -0.92 -18.52 0.33
CA LEU A 128 -1.92 -19.43 -0.19
C LEU A 128 -2.02 -19.34 -1.72
N GLU A 129 -2.40 -20.45 -2.35
CA GLU A 129 -2.61 -20.54 -3.79
C GLU A 129 -3.82 -21.45 -4.07
N MET A 130 -4.61 -21.07 -5.06
CA MET A 130 -5.80 -21.82 -5.50
C MET A 130 -5.76 -22.02 -7.01
N SER A 131 -6.02 -23.27 -7.44
CA SER A 131 -6.29 -23.62 -8.85
C SER A 131 -7.77 -23.45 -9.20
N PHE A 132 -8.08 -23.38 -10.49
CA PHE A 132 -9.44 -23.37 -11.04
C PHE A 132 -10.31 -22.23 -10.49
N VAL A 133 -9.71 -21.06 -10.32
CA VAL A 133 -10.37 -19.83 -9.86
C VAL A 133 -10.73 -18.98 -11.07
N ASP A 134 -11.98 -18.62 -11.22
CA ASP A 134 -12.46 -17.79 -12.34
C ASP A 134 -12.46 -16.30 -11.99
N GLN A 135 -12.71 -15.97 -10.72
CA GLN A 135 -12.85 -14.60 -10.25
C GLN A 135 -11.96 -14.35 -9.03
N GLU A 136 -11.37 -13.14 -8.94
CA GLU A 136 -10.56 -12.70 -7.79
C GLU A 136 -11.35 -12.82 -6.46
N GLU A 137 -12.67 -12.64 -6.54
CA GLU A 137 -13.58 -12.65 -5.41
C GLU A 137 -13.51 -13.96 -4.61
N GLU A 138 -13.26 -15.10 -5.25
CA GLU A 138 -13.15 -16.40 -4.58
C GLU A 138 -11.99 -16.45 -3.59
N VAL A 139 -10.84 -15.88 -3.96
CA VAL A 139 -9.66 -15.79 -3.07
C VAL A 139 -9.86 -14.71 -2.00
N MET A 140 -10.47 -13.58 -2.40
CA MET A 140 -10.76 -12.49 -1.45
C MET A 140 -11.70 -12.96 -0.34
N GLN A 141 -12.74 -13.73 -0.63
CA GLN A 141 -13.68 -14.27 0.37
C GLN A 141 -13.02 -15.20 1.38
N ILE A 142 -12.11 -16.08 0.92
CA ILE A 142 -11.34 -16.96 1.82
C ILE A 142 -10.48 -16.09 2.77
N THR A 143 -9.81 -15.09 2.23
CA THR A 143 -8.96 -14.20 3.02
C THR A 143 -9.78 -13.34 3.99
N GLU A 144 -10.94 -12.83 3.58
CA GLU A 144 -11.87 -12.11 4.46
C GLU A 144 -12.31 -12.95 5.64
N GLY A 145 -12.77 -14.18 5.39
CA GLY A 145 -13.20 -15.08 6.44
C GLY A 145 -12.09 -15.38 7.44
N LEU A 146 -10.86 -15.55 6.97
CA LEU A 146 -9.69 -15.71 7.83
C LEU A 146 -9.45 -14.47 8.72
N LEU A 147 -9.47 -13.27 8.13
CA LEU A 147 -9.27 -12.03 8.87
C LEU A 147 -10.39 -11.76 9.88
N VAL A 148 -11.65 -11.95 9.49
CA VAL A 148 -12.81 -11.81 10.38
C VAL A 148 -12.68 -12.73 11.59
N ARG A 149 -12.34 -14.02 11.36
CA ARG A 149 -12.12 -14.99 12.43
C ARG A 149 -10.94 -14.61 13.33
N MET A 150 -9.82 -14.19 12.74
CA MET A 150 -8.65 -13.73 13.51
C MET A 150 -8.97 -12.54 14.43
N PHE A 151 -9.59 -11.49 13.90
CA PHE A 151 -9.91 -10.30 14.69
C PHE A 151 -10.90 -10.62 15.82
N LYS A 152 -11.91 -11.44 15.52
CA LYS A 152 -12.88 -11.88 16.53
C LYS A 152 -12.23 -12.68 17.66
N GLU A 153 -11.41 -13.69 17.34
CA GLU A 153 -10.84 -14.58 18.35
C GLU A 153 -9.65 -13.97 19.10
N VAL A 154 -8.90 -13.06 18.46
CA VAL A 154 -7.68 -12.48 19.02
C VAL A 154 -7.96 -11.15 19.74
N ARG A 155 -8.82 -10.30 19.16
CA ARG A 155 -9.08 -8.94 19.63
C ARG A 155 -10.48 -8.76 20.20
N GLY A 156 -11.38 -9.71 19.99
CA GLY A 156 -12.81 -9.56 20.32
C GLY A 156 -13.54 -8.54 19.43
N VAL A 157 -12.96 -8.20 18.29
CA VAL A 157 -13.50 -7.25 17.33
C VAL A 157 -14.19 -7.98 16.20
N THR A 158 -15.42 -7.60 15.87
CA THR A 158 -16.15 -8.11 14.72
C THR A 158 -15.92 -7.17 13.55
N LEU A 159 -15.17 -7.61 12.56
CA LEU A 159 -15.07 -6.93 11.27
C LEU A 159 -16.34 -7.22 10.43
N PRO A 160 -16.68 -6.38 9.43
CA PRO A 160 -17.73 -6.70 8.48
C PRO A 160 -17.48 -8.05 7.78
N ASP A 161 -18.54 -8.78 7.45
CA ASP A 161 -18.40 -10.06 6.72
C ASP A 161 -17.91 -9.86 5.28
N HIS A 162 -18.15 -8.65 4.73
CA HIS A 162 -17.66 -8.24 3.41
C HIS A 162 -16.98 -6.88 3.53
N PHE A 163 -15.73 -6.82 3.07
CA PHE A 163 -14.99 -5.56 3.02
C PHE A 163 -15.38 -4.75 1.78
N VAL A 164 -15.24 -3.45 1.86
CA VAL A 164 -15.47 -2.56 0.70
C VAL A 164 -14.46 -2.91 -0.40
N ARG A 165 -14.94 -3.04 -1.66
CA ARG A 165 -14.08 -3.11 -2.85
C ARG A 165 -13.94 -1.71 -3.42
N MET A 166 -12.74 -1.16 -3.38
CA MET A 166 -12.45 0.19 -3.86
C MET A 166 -11.44 0.13 -5.00
N PRO A 167 -11.78 0.60 -6.20
CA PRO A 167 -10.83 0.69 -7.29
C PRO A 167 -9.61 1.56 -6.92
N TRP A 168 -8.43 1.17 -7.38
CA TRP A 168 -7.19 1.91 -7.13
C TRP A 168 -7.30 3.40 -7.49
N THR A 169 -7.94 3.73 -8.61
CA THR A 169 -8.15 5.11 -9.04
C THR A 169 -9.00 5.91 -8.05
N GLU A 170 -10.00 5.27 -7.44
CA GLU A 170 -10.82 5.89 -6.39
C GLU A 170 -10.01 6.09 -5.10
N CYS A 171 -9.22 5.09 -4.69
CA CYS A 171 -8.30 5.21 -3.54
C CYS A 171 -7.37 6.40 -3.69
N MET A 172 -6.73 6.52 -4.85
CA MET A 172 -5.81 7.62 -5.13
C MET A 172 -6.51 8.97 -5.18
N ASN A 173 -7.67 9.08 -5.83
CA ASN A 173 -8.39 10.34 -5.95
C ASN A 173 -8.99 10.83 -4.62
N ARG A 174 -9.50 9.93 -3.78
CA ARG A 174 -10.16 10.30 -2.51
C ARG A 174 -9.20 10.35 -1.33
N TYR A 175 -8.15 9.53 -1.33
CA TYR A 175 -7.29 9.35 -0.16
C TYR A 175 -5.81 9.55 -0.43
N GLY A 176 -5.39 9.60 -1.70
CA GLY A 176 -4.00 9.81 -2.12
C GLY A 176 -3.05 8.67 -1.76
N SER A 177 -3.58 7.47 -1.64
CA SER A 177 -2.84 6.26 -1.28
C SER A 177 -3.55 5.03 -1.81
N ASP A 178 -2.79 4.01 -2.23
CA ASP A 178 -3.25 2.66 -2.53
C ASP A 178 -3.57 1.82 -1.28
N LYS A 179 -3.31 2.35 -0.11
CA LYS A 179 -3.64 1.77 1.21
C LYS A 179 -4.27 2.84 2.11
N PRO A 180 -5.51 3.25 1.81
CA PRO A 180 -6.16 4.33 2.54
C PRO A 180 -6.59 3.92 3.95
N ASP A 181 -6.41 4.83 4.91
CA ASP A 181 -7.04 4.70 6.22
C ASP A 181 -8.45 5.31 6.19
N LEU A 182 -9.46 4.45 6.32
CA LEU A 182 -10.87 4.84 6.26
C LEU A 182 -11.49 5.17 7.62
N ARG A 183 -10.73 5.13 8.72
CA ARG A 183 -11.25 5.41 10.08
C ARG A 183 -11.66 6.85 10.30
N PHE A 184 -11.25 7.75 9.40
CA PHE A 184 -11.59 9.16 9.46
C PHE A 184 -11.87 9.70 8.05
N GLY A 185 -12.65 10.76 7.96
CA GLY A 185 -12.98 11.45 6.72
C GLY A 185 -11.79 12.20 6.10
N MET A 186 -11.96 13.49 5.81
CA MET A 186 -10.96 14.36 5.22
C MET A 186 -10.53 13.88 3.81
N GLU A 187 -11.54 13.53 2.99
CA GLU A 187 -11.29 13.11 1.61
C GLU A 187 -10.72 14.24 0.76
N ILE A 188 -9.85 13.87 -0.18
CA ILE A 188 -9.31 14.79 -1.17
C ILE A 188 -10.41 15.16 -2.15
N LYS A 189 -10.61 16.46 -2.37
CA LYS A 189 -11.58 17.01 -3.32
C LYS A 189 -10.87 17.69 -4.49
N CYS A 190 -11.43 17.51 -5.68
CA CYS A 190 -10.95 18.14 -6.91
C CYS A 190 -11.55 19.53 -7.05
N LEU A 191 -10.74 20.51 -7.42
CA LEU A 191 -11.14 21.90 -7.64
C LEU A 191 -10.77 22.39 -9.05
N ASP A 192 -10.49 21.51 -9.98
CA ASP A 192 -9.97 21.87 -11.31
C ASP A 192 -10.89 22.85 -12.06
N ASP A 193 -12.21 22.67 -11.98
CA ASP A 193 -13.20 23.55 -12.61
C ASP A 193 -13.19 24.99 -12.05
N ILE A 194 -12.94 25.12 -10.74
CA ILE A 194 -12.82 26.45 -10.09
C ILE A 194 -11.42 27.03 -10.35
N ALA A 195 -10.41 26.20 -10.21
CA ALA A 195 -9.01 26.61 -10.31
C ALA A 195 -8.63 27.09 -11.71
N GLY A 196 -9.20 26.49 -12.76
CA GLY A 196 -8.96 26.92 -14.15
C GLY A 196 -9.44 28.35 -14.43
N ASN A 197 -10.43 28.84 -13.68
CA ASN A 197 -10.99 30.17 -13.78
C ASN A 197 -10.51 31.11 -12.65
N SER A 198 -9.57 30.68 -11.82
CA SER A 198 -9.09 31.45 -10.68
C SER A 198 -8.14 32.59 -11.10
N ASP A 199 -8.20 33.69 -10.39
CA ASP A 199 -7.22 34.77 -10.51
C ASP A 199 -5.89 34.43 -9.79
N PHE A 200 -5.86 33.35 -8.99
CA PHE A 200 -4.62 32.90 -8.34
C PHE A 200 -3.73 32.14 -9.35
N VAL A 201 -2.65 32.84 -9.77
CA VAL A 201 -1.73 32.39 -10.82
C VAL A 201 -1.22 30.95 -10.61
N VAL A 202 -0.99 30.53 -9.35
CA VAL A 202 -0.49 29.18 -9.04
C VAL A 202 -1.51 28.12 -9.43
N PHE A 203 -2.81 28.34 -9.16
CA PHE A 203 -3.88 27.41 -9.54
C PHE A 203 -4.06 27.38 -11.05
N LYS A 204 -4.14 28.56 -11.66
CA LYS A 204 -4.31 28.70 -13.11
C LYS A 204 -3.20 28.03 -13.90
N ASN A 205 -1.94 28.26 -13.50
CA ASN A 205 -0.80 27.65 -14.17
C ASN A 205 -0.76 26.15 -13.99
N ALA A 206 -1.07 25.63 -12.80
CA ALA A 206 -1.12 24.18 -12.58
C ALA A 206 -2.10 23.48 -13.55
N ILE A 207 -3.29 24.07 -13.75
CA ILE A 207 -4.29 23.53 -14.70
C ILE A 207 -3.80 23.69 -16.15
N ALA A 208 -3.23 24.86 -16.51
CA ALA A 208 -2.72 25.09 -17.86
C ALA A 208 -1.57 24.14 -18.24
N ASP A 209 -0.76 23.74 -17.27
CA ASP A 209 0.34 22.78 -17.43
C ASP A 209 -0.14 21.31 -17.43
N GLY A 210 -1.46 21.04 -17.43
CA GLY A 210 -2.06 19.69 -17.40
C GLY A 210 -1.99 19.02 -16.03
N GLY A 211 -1.77 19.80 -14.96
CA GLY A 211 -1.85 19.35 -13.57
C GLY A 211 -3.27 19.47 -12.99
N THR A 212 -3.38 19.49 -11.66
CA THR A 212 -4.64 19.52 -10.93
C THR A 212 -4.52 20.37 -9.67
N VAL A 213 -5.64 20.89 -9.17
CA VAL A 213 -5.74 21.52 -7.86
C VAL A 213 -6.63 20.67 -6.97
N ARG A 214 -6.04 20.15 -5.92
CA ARG A 214 -6.71 19.28 -4.94
C ARG A 214 -6.68 19.89 -3.56
N ALA A 215 -7.69 19.56 -2.75
CA ALA A 215 -7.76 20.06 -1.39
C ALA A 215 -8.27 19.00 -0.42
N ILE A 216 -7.86 19.12 0.85
CA ILE A 216 -8.46 18.47 2.01
C ILE A 216 -8.99 19.53 2.96
N VAL A 217 -10.04 19.21 3.73
CA VAL A 217 -10.62 20.09 4.73
C VAL A 217 -10.41 19.50 6.11
N LEU A 218 -9.75 20.23 6.99
CA LEU A 218 -9.67 19.88 8.42
C LEU A 218 -10.77 20.63 9.17
N GLU A 219 -11.78 19.89 9.62
CA GLU A 219 -12.90 20.43 10.38
C GLU A 219 -12.43 21.04 11.72
N GLY A 220 -12.88 22.25 11.99
CA GLY A 220 -12.49 22.99 13.21
C GLY A 220 -11.00 23.28 13.31
N GLY A 221 -10.26 23.26 12.20
CA GLY A 221 -8.80 23.42 12.15
C GLY A 221 -8.31 24.86 12.03
N ALA A 222 -9.17 25.83 11.63
CA ALA A 222 -8.76 27.20 11.34
C ALA A 222 -8.11 27.93 12.51
N ASP A 223 -8.58 27.68 13.72
CA ASP A 223 -8.04 28.31 14.94
C ASP A 223 -7.06 27.42 15.71
N LYS A 224 -6.94 26.14 15.29
CA LYS A 224 -5.98 25.19 15.87
C LYS A 224 -4.63 25.20 15.18
N LEU A 225 -4.54 25.69 13.95
CA LEU A 225 -3.30 25.79 13.19
C LEU A 225 -2.77 27.24 13.21
N SER A 226 -1.68 27.47 13.95
CA SER A 226 -0.95 28.71 13.92
C SER A 226 -0.18 28.88 12.61
N ARG A 227 0.24 30.09 12.29
CA ARG A 227 1.08 30.36 11.10
C ARG A 227 2.32 29.48 11.03
N LYS A 228 3.03 29.35 12.17
CA LYS A 228 4.23 28.50 12.27
C LYS A 228 3.94 27.04 11.99
N GLU A 229 2.76 26.56 12.34
CA GLU A 229 2.34 25.18 12.07
C GLU A 229 2.00 24.99 10.60
N LEU A 230 1.32 25.97 9.98
CA LEU A 230 1.07 25.97 8.55
C LEU A 230 2.39 25.98 7.74
N ASP A 231 3.38 26.76 8.16
CA ASP A 231 4.71 26.77 7.53
C ASP A 231 5.40 25.40 7.63
N LYS A 232 5.24 24.68 8.76
CA LYS A 232 5.72 23.28 8.88
C LYS A 232 4.99 22.31 7.95
N LEU A 233 3.69 22.52 7.73
CA LEU A 233 2.94 21.68 6.78
C LEU A 233 3.37 21.95 5.33
N VAL A 234 3.78 23.18 5.00
CA VAL A 234 4.42 23.47 3.69
C VAL A 234 5.69 22.64 3.51
N GLU A 235 6.57 22.63 4.51
CA GLU A 235 7.80 21.82 4.43
C GLU A 235 7.47 20.31 4.40
N PHE A 236 6.45 19.87 5.12
CA PHE A 236 6.00 18.48 5.10
C PHE A 236 5.59 18.03 3.68
N VAL A 237 4.73 18.80 2.98
CA VAL A 237 4.30 18.38 1.63
C VAL A 237 5.44 18.43 0.60
N LYS A 238 6.46 19.29 0.80
CA LYS A 238 7.66 19.31 -0.04
C LYS A 238 8.45 18.01 0.04
N THR A 239 8.43 17.27 1.16
CA THR A 239 9.06 15.95 1.25
C THR A 239 8.42 14.93 0.29
N TYR A 240 7.17 15.19 -0.13
CA TYR A 240 6.44 14.43 -1.16
C TYR A 240 6.51 15.08 -2.56
N LYS A 241 7.50 15.97 -2.78
CA LYS A 241 7.79 16.67 -4.05
C LYS A 241 6.74 17.71 -4.45
N ALA A 242 5.77 18.09 -3.61
CA ALA A 242 4.87 19.20 -3.90
C ALA A 242 5.63 20.52 -3.88
N LYS A 243 5.32 21.42 -4.82
CA LYS A 243 5.94 22.75 -4.93
C LYS A 243 5.59 23.67 -3.74
N GLY A 244 4.43 23.45 -3.11
CA GLY A 244 3.95 24.24 -1.98
C GLY A 244 2.58 23.80 -1.47
N LEU A 245 2.10 24.50 -0.46
CA LEU A 245 0.78 24.32 0.15
C LEU A 245 0.11 25.67 0.31
N ALA A 246 -1.07 25.84 -0.28
CA ALA A 246 -1.93 26.98 -0.03
C ALA A 246 -2.98 26.61 1.03
N TRP A 247 -3.55 27.60 1.72
CA TRP A 247 -4.60 27.37 2.71
C TRP A 247 -5.64 28.48 2.73
N TYR A 248 -6.87 28.09 3.10
CA TYR A 248 -8.00 28.98 3.32
C TYR A 248 -8.80 28.49 4.53
N GLY A 249 -8.94 29.33 5.55
CA GLY A 249 -9.61 29.00 6.80
C GLY A 249 -10.68 30.04 7.18
N LEU A 250 -11.79 29.55 7.72
CA LEU A 250 -12.90 30.33 8.25
C LEU A 250 -12.78 30.41 9.78
N GLY A 251 -11.81 31.17 10.29
CA GLY A 251 -11.53 31.30 11.72
C GLY A 251 -12.52 32.21 12.46
N ALA A 252 -12.55 32.12 13.80
CA ALA A 252 -13.44 32.92 14.65
C ALA A 252 -13.18 34.43 14.51
N GLU A 253 -11.91 34.84 14.30
CA GLU A 253 -11.52 36.23 14.11
C GLU A 253 -11.58 36.69 12.63
N GLY A 254 -12.11 35.87 11.74
CA GLY A 254 -12.22 36.14 10.31
C GLY A 254 -11.47 35.16 9.40
N VAL A 255 -11.43 35.52 8.13
CA VAL A 255 -10.82 34.68 7.08
C VAL A 255 -9.28 34.69 7.18
N LYS A 256 -8.70 33.50 7.18
CA LYS A 256 -7.25 33.28 7.08
C LYS A 256 -6.94 32.65 5.72
N CYS A 257 -6.30 33.33 4.81
CA CYS A 257 -6.04 32.82 3.46
C CYS A 257 -4.62 33.21 2.99
N SER A 258 -3.87 32.24 2.50
CA SER A 258 -2.50 32.45 1.99
C SER A 258 -2.47 33.19 0.65
N PHE A 259 -3.56 33.19 -0.08
CA PHE A 259 -3.70 33.81 -1.42
C PHE A 259 -4.83 34.87 -1.49
N ALA A 260 -5.29 35.39 -0.37
CA ALA A 260 -6.38 36.36 -0.29
C ALA A 260 -6.18 37.62 -1.16
N LYS A 261 -4.92 38.00 -1.42
CA LYS A 261 -4.63 39.17 -2.26
C LYS A 261 -4.80 38.91 -3.76
N ALA A 262 -4.89 37.64 -4.17
CA ALA A 262 -4.95 37.23 -5.56
C ALA A 262 -6.35 36.83 -6.01
N VAL A 263 -7.33 36.73 -5.10
CA VAL A 263 -8.70 36.25 -5.39
C VAL A 263 -9.74 37.18 -4.78
N THR A 264 -10.95 37.14 -5.34
CA THR A 264 -12.09 37.90 -4.83
C THR A 264 -12.78 37.15 -3.69
N ALA A 265 -13.58 37.86 -2.88
CA ALA A 265 -14.41 37.24 -1.85
C ALA A 265 -15.41 36.24 -2.45
N GLN A 266 -15.98 36.53 -3.61
CA GLN A 266 -16.90 35.63 -4.33
C GLN A 266 -16.22 34.31 -4.75
N GLU A 267 -14.94 34.34 -5.13
CA GLU A 267 -14.18 33.16 -5.45
C GLU A 267 -13.91 32.30 -4.21
N LEU A 268 -13.55 32.93 -3.09
CA LEU A 268 -13.41 32.23 -1.80
C LEU A 268 -14.70 31.58 -1.34
N ASP A 269 -15.85 32.26 -1.52
CA ASP A 269 -17.17 31.70 -1.21
C ASP A 269 -17.50 30.48 -2.08
N LYS A 270 -17.15 30.52 -3.38
CA LYS A 270 -17.32 29.37 -4.29
C LYS A 270 -16.44 28.19 -3.87
N ILE A 271 -15.19 28.44 -3.51
CA ILE A 271 -14.27 27.42 -3.00
C ILE A 271 -14.82 26.80 -1.72
N ALA A 272 -15.26 27.63 -0.75
CA ALA A 272 -15.85 27.15 0.51
C ALA A 272 -17.10 26.28 0.28
N ALA A 273 -17.99 26.73 -0.60
CA ALA A 273 -19.21 25.99 -0.94
C ALA A 273 -18.89 24.65 -1.62
N SER A 274 -17.98 24.62 -2.59
CA SER A 274 -17.55 23.40 -3.27
C SER A 274 -16.91 22.38 -2.32
N LEU A 275 -16.14 22.86 -1.35
CA LEU A 275 -15.51 22.03 -0.33
C LEU A 275 -16.45 21.65 0.82
N GLY A 276 -17.64 22.31 0.93
CA GLY A 276 -18.58 22.13 2.03
C GLY A 276 -18.03 22.64 3.37
N MET A 277 -17.19 23.71 3.34
CA MET A 277 -16.58 24.27 4.55
C MET A 277 -17.61 24.96 5.43
N LYS A 278 -17.40 24.86 6.73
CA LYS A 278 -18.17 25.52 7.78
C LYS A 278 -17.25 26.48 8.55
N GLN A 279 -17.88 27.35 9.35
CA GLN A 279 -17.13 28.20 10.28
C GLN A 279 -16.23 27.35 11.19
N GLY A 280 -14.97 27.70 11.31
CA GLY A 280 -13.95 26.97 12.04
C GLY A 280 -13.08 26.05 11.18
N ASP A 281 -13.46 25.76 9.93
CA ASP A 281 -12.73 24.83 9.06
C ASP A 281 -11.56 25.50 8.33
N ILE A 282 -10.56 24.69 7.99
CA ILE A 282 -9.45 25.10 7.12
C ILE A 282 -9.29 24.11 5.97
N ALA A 283 -9.22 24.63 4.76
CA ALA A 283 -8.85 23.90 3.56
C ALA A 283 -7.36 24.06 3.27
N LEU A 284 -6.72 22.97 2.85
CA LEU A 284 -5.32 22.88 2.51
C LEU A 284 -5.21 22.39 1.06
N PHE A 285 -4.50 23.14 0.19
CA PHE A 285 -4.50 22.93 -1.25
C PHE A 285 -3.11 22.59 -1.75
N VAL A 286 -3.03 21.63 -2.67
CA VAL A 286 -1.85 21.36 -3.50
C VAL A 286 -2.23 21.53 -4.97
N ALA A 287 -1.44 22.32 -5.69
CA ALA A 287 -1.54 22.57 -7.13
C ALA A 287 -0.27 22.02 -7.79
N ASP A 288 -0.36 20.86 -8.46
CA ASP A 288 0.79 20.16 -9.05
C ASP A 288 0.32 19.09 -10.05
N LYS A 289 1.24 18.26 -10.59
CA LYS A 289 0.90 17.04 -11.31
C LYS A 289 -0.01 16.16 -10.42
N TRP A 290 -0.96 15.45 -11.05
CA TRP A 290 -1.97 14.68 -10.32
C TRP A 290 -1.38 13.77 -9.23
N GLN A 291 -0.39 12.95 -9.56
CA GLN A 291 0.23 12.02 -8.60
C GLN A 291 0.87 12.75 -7.41
N THR A 292 1.60 13.84 -7.67
CA THR A 292 2.22 14.66 -6.62
C THR A 292 1.17 15.28 -5.71
N ALA A 293 0.09 15.81 -6.28
CA ALA A 293 -0.97 16.47 -5.52
C ALA A 293 -1.70 15.48 -4.60
N VAL A 294 -2.14 14.34 -5.15
CA VAL A 294 -2.90 13.35 -4.35
C VAL A 294 -2.04 12.69 -3.29
N VAL A 295 -0.79 12.28 -3.60
CA VAL A 295 0.11 11.63 -2.63
C VAL A 295 0.50 12.58 -1.50
N SER A 296 0.79 13.84 -1.81
CA SER A 296 1.13 14.85 -0.80
C SER A 296 -0.03 15.12 0.16
N LEU A 297 -1.24 15.25 -0.38
CA LEU A 297 -2.45 15.45 0.43
C LEU A 297 -2.84 14.20 1.20
N GLY A 298 -2.66 13.01 0.64
CA GLY A 298 -2.89 11.75 1.33
C GLY A 298 -1.98 11.58 2.55
N ALA A 299 -0.71 11.89 2.42
CA ALA A 299 0.23 11.89 3.53
C ALA A 299 -0.12 12.98 4.57
N LEU A 300 -0.48 14.19 4.11
CA LEU A 300 -0.89 15.28 4.97
C LEU A 300 -2.17 14.95 5.75
N ARG A 301 -3.13 14.32 5.10
CA ARG A 301 -4.37 13.81 5.69
C ARG A 301 -4.09 12.90 6.88
N CYS A 302 -3.22 11.89 6.71
CA CYS A 302 -2.85 10.96 7.77
C CYS A 302 -2.08 11.66 8.90
N ASN A 303 -1.17 12.58 8.58
CA ASN A 303 -0.44 13.36 9.58
C ASN A 303 -1.38 14.19 10.46
N LEU A 304 -2.33 14.90 9.85
CA LEU A 304 -3.31 15.72 10.57
C LEU A 304 -4.26 14.84 11.40
N ALA A 305 -4.72 13.71 10.85
CA ALA A 305 -5.60 12.79 11.57
C ALA A 305 -4.95 12.24 12.85
N ALA A 306 -3.70 11.81 12.76
CA ALA A 306 -2.93 11.36 13.92
C ALA A 306 -2.73 12.49 14.95
N ARG A 307 -2.36 13.69 14.49
CA ARG A 307 -2.09 14.85 15.33
C ARG A 307 -3.33 15.36 16.06
N PHE A 308 -4.49 15.35 15.41
CA PHE A 308 -5.75 15.82 15.97
C PHE A 308 -6.63 14.72 16.57
N GLY A 309 -6.15 13.48 16.60
CA GLY A 309 -6.85 12.35 17.20
C GLY A 309 -8.20 12.05 16.54
N LEU A 310 -8.25 12.07 15.19
CA LEU A 310 -9.50 11.91 14.43
C LEU A 310 -9.98 10.44 14.37
N TYR A 311 -9.24 9.51 14.95
CA TYR A 311 -9.61 8.09 15.05
C TYR A 311 -9.16 7.52 16.39
N LYS A 312 -9.81 6.46 16.85
CA LYS A 312 -9.40 5.71 18.03
C LYS A 312 -8.50 4.55 17.62
N ARG A 313 -7.61 4.13 18.53
CA ARG A 313 -6.67 3.02 18.29
C ARG A 313 -7.38 1.70 18.04
N ASP A 314 -8.52 1.48 18.65
CA ASP A 314 -9.29 0.24 18.56
C ASP A 314 -10.40 0.29 17.50
N ASP A 315 -10.45 1.33 16.66
CA ASP A 315 -11.29 1.38 15.48
C ASP A 315 -10.60 0.61 14.35
N TYR A 316 -11.35 -0.20 13.63
CA TYR A 316 -10.84 -0.96 12.48
C TYR A 316 -11.71 -0.73 11.26
N ALA A 317 -11.05 -0.38 10.15
CA ALA A 317 -11.68 -0.22 8.85
C ALA A 317 -10.89 -1.05 7.83
N ALA A 318 -11.55 -2.06 7.27
CA ALA A 318 -10.98 -2.97 6.29
C ALA A 318 -11.57 -2.71 4.90
N LEU A 319 -10.73 -2.81 3.87
CA LEU A 319 -11.14 -2.74 2.47
C LEU A 319 -10.25 -3.60 1.61
N TRP A 320 -10.73 -3.90 0.41
CA TRP A 320 -9.91 -4.35 -0.71
C TRP A 320 -9.67 -3.21 -1.67
N VAL A 321 -8.44 -3.02 -2.05
CA VAL A 321 -8.08 -2.20 -3.20
C VAL A 321 -7.99 -3.13 -4.39
N VAL A 322 -8.71 -2.78 -5.45
CA VAL A 322 -8.86 -3.61 -6.66
C VAL A 322 -8.61 -2.77 -7.91
N ASP A 323 -8.61 -3.40 -9.07
CA ASP A 323 -8.48 -2.71 -10.37
C ASP A 323 -7.23 -1.82 -10.43
N PHE A 324 -6.11 -2.32 -9.92
CA PHE A 324 -4.82 -1.66 -10.06
C PHE A 324 -4.46 -1.46 -11.54
N PRO A 325 -3.70 -0.42 -11.91
CA PRO A 325 -3.08 -0.37 -13.23
C PRO A 325 -2.22 -1.61 -13.47
N LEU A 326 -2.30 -2.20 -14.67
CA LEU A 326 -1.42 -3.31 -15.06
C LEU A 326 0.00 -2.83 -15.32
N PHE A 327 0.11 -1.60 -15.83
CA PHE A 327 1.36 -0.96 -16.21
C PHE A 327 1.52 0.37 -15.49
N GLU A 328 2.75 0.71 -15.16
CA GLU A 328 3.15 2.05 -14.75
C GLU A 328 4.26 2.59 -15.65
N TYR A 329 4.34 3.89 -15.82
CA TYR A 329 5.40 4.51 -16.61
C TYR A 329 6.61 4.80 -15.71
N SER A 330 7.73 4.13 -15.99
CA SER A 330 9.00 4.39 -15.32
C SER A 330 9.69 5.56 -16.03
N GLU A 331 9.85 6.70 -15.32
CA GLU A 331 10.64 7.84 -15.84
C GLU A 331 12.12 7.47 -16.00
N GLU A 332 12.63 6.58 -15.14
CA GLU A 332 14.02 6.11 -15.16
C GLU A 332 14.32 5.25 -16.39
N GLU A 333 13.42 4.32 -16.72
CA GLU A 333 13.55 3.45 -17.88
C GLU A 333 12.98 4.06 -19.17
N GLY A 334 12.22 5.16 -19.09
CA GLY A 334 11.56 5.81 -20.22
C GLY A 334 10.50 4.94 -20.91
N ARG A 335 9.94 3.95 -20.21
CA ARG A 335 8.97 2.98 -20.76
C ARG A 335 7.94 2.54 -19.72
N PHE A 336 6.89 1.87 -20.19
CA PHE A 336 5.96 1.18 -19.30
C PHE A 336 6.57 -0.11 -18.78
N VAL A 337 6.45 -0.32 -17.48
CA VAL A 337 6.82 -1.54 -16.74
C VAL A 337 5.57 -2.17 -16.12
N ALA A 338 5.64 -3.43 -15.71
CA ALA A 338 4.55 -4.05 -14.97
C ALA A 338 4.49 -3.44 -13.56
N MET A 339 3.31 -3.00 -13.12
CA MET A 339 3.15 -2.40 -11.80
C MET A 339 3.39 -3.41 -10.67
N HIS A 340 2.95 -4.66 -10.84
CA HIS A 340 3.17 -5.73 -9.87
C HIS A 340 4.13 -6.78 -10.41
N HIS A 341 3.68 -7.52 -11.45
CA HIS A 341 4.40 -8.68 -11.92
C HIS A 341 4.00 -9.01 -13.38
N PRO A 342 4.94 -9.40 -14.28
CA PRO A 342 4.64 -9.67 -15.68
C PRO A 342 3.71 -10.89 -15.92
N PHE A 343 3.38 -11.63 -14.87
CA PHE A 343 2.44 -12.75 -14.93
C PHE A 343 1.06 -12.44 -14.32
N THR A 344 0.82 -11.21 -13.88
CA THR A 344 -0.49 -10.74 -13.42
C THR A 344 -1.44 -10.62 -14.60
N ALA A 345 -2.64 -11.22 -14.48
CA ALA A 345 -3.63 -11.18 -15.54
C ALA A 345 -4.26 -9.79 -15.68
N PRO A 346 -4.44 -9.28 -16.92
CA PRO A 346 -5.25 -8.11 -17.19
C PRO A 346 -6.75 -8.43 -16.99
N LYS A 347 -7.56 -7.39 -16.77
CA LYS A 347 -9.01 -7.51 -16.92
C LYS A 347 -9.33 -7.87 -18.38
N ASN A 348 -10.29 -8.78 -18.60
CA ASN A 348 -10.60 -9.30 -19.93
C ASN A 348 -11.06 -8.20 -20.91
N GLU A 349 -11.84 -7.25 -20.40
CA GLU A 349 -12.34 -6.11 -21.17
C GLU A 349 -11.26 -5.11 -21.58
N ASP A 350 -10.09 -5.14 -20.94
CA ASP A 350 -8.99 -4.22 -21.20
C ASP A 350 -7.93 -4.81 -22.17
N LEU A 351 -8.04 -6.09 -22.52
CA LEU A 351 -7.13 -6.76 -23.47
C LEU A 351 -6.89 -5.99 -24.81
N PRO A 352 -7.92 -5.36 -25.43
CA PRO A 352 -7.70 -4.59 -26.66
C PRO A 352 -6.76 -3.39 -26.50
N TYR A 353 -6.59 -2.88 -25.28
CA TYR A 353 -5.77 -1.69 -24.99
C TYR A 353 -4.32 -2.00 -24.65
N MET A 354 -3.95 -3.26 -24.47
CA MET A 354 -2.62 -3.70 -24.05
C MET A 354 -1.45 -3.10 -24.83
N LEU A 355 -1.63 -2.85 -26.14
CA LEU A 355 -0.59 -2.28 -27.00
C LEU A 355 -0.87 -0.82 -27.40
N THR A 356 -2.11 -0.36 -27.30
CA THR A 356 -2.56 0.95 -27.81
C THR A 356 -2.71 2.00 -26.73
N ASP A 357 -3.14 1.60 -25.53
CA ASP A 357 -3.35 2.51 -24.40
C ASP A 357 -3.06 1.77 -23.08
N LYS A 358 -1.77 1.59 -22.80
CA LYS A 358 -1.30 0.84 -21.63
C LYS A 358 -1.73 1.45 -20.30
N ALA A 359 -1.87 2.77 -20.23
CA ALA A 359 -2.26 3.47 -19.02
C ALA A 359 -3.70 3.15 -18.56
N ARG A 360 -4.53 2.68 -19.49
CA ARG A 360 -5.93 2.31 -19.24
C ARG A 360 -6.08 0.88 -18.73
N VAL A 361 -5.10 0.01 -18.95
CA VAL A 361 -5.22 -1.43 -18.70
C VAL A 361 -5.18 -1.71 -17.19
N ARG A 362 -6.23 -2.35 -16.68
CA ARG A 362 -6.33 -2.76 -15.26
C ARG A 362 -5.88 -4.19 -15.08
N ALA A 363 -5.29 -4.45 -13.93
CA ALA A 363 -4.86 -5.77 -13.47
C ALA A 363 -5.97 -6.48 -12.67
N LYS A 364 -5.99 -7.79 -12.73
CA LYS A 364 -6.70 -8.65 -11.76
C LYS A 364 -5.81 -8.85 -10.53
N ALA A 365 -5.46 -7.72 -9.89
CA ALA A 365 -4.68 -7.66 -8.65
C ALA A 365 -5.51 -7.00 -7.55
N TYR A 366 -5.27 -7.40 -6.31
CA TYR A 366 -6.03 -6.96 -5.15
C TYR A 366 -5.18 -6.97 -3.90
N ASP A 367 -5.32 -5.91 -3.08
CA ASP A 367 -4.67 -5.79 -1.78
C ASP A 367 -5.70 -5.59 -0.69
N VAL A 368 -5.56 -6.34 0.42
CA VAL A 368 -6.36 -6.12 1.62
C VAL A 368 -5.67 -5.12 2.52
N VAL A 369 -6.39 -4.08 2.86
CA VAL A 369 -5.90 -2.95 3.68
C VAL A 369 -6.73 -2.84 4.94
N ILE A 370 -6.07 -2.68 6.08
CA ILE A 370 -6.72 -2.39 7.37
C ILE A 370 -6.02 -1.19 7.99
N ASN A 371 -6.78 -0.14 8.26
CA ASN A 371 -6.28 1.07 8.95
C ASN A 371 -5.09 1.76 8.27
N GLY A 372 -5.00 1.70 6.96
CA GLY A 372 -3.90 2.32 6.21
C GLY A 372 -2.65 1.43 6.06
N ASP A 373 -2.70 0.20 6.56
CA ASP A 373 -1.65 -0.80 6.38
C ASP A 373 -2.11 -1.89 5.42
N GLU A 374 -1.27 -2.21 4.43
CA GLU A 374 -1.43 -3.35 3.55
C GLU A 374 -1.14 -4.63 4.33
N MET A 375 -2.19 -5.42 4.56
CA MET A 375 -2.10 -6.68 5.31
C MET A 375 -1.68 -7.84 4.43
N GLY A 376 -1.92 -7.73 3.14
CA GLY A 376 -1.55 -8.73 2.14
C GLY A 376 -2.13 -8.37 0.79
N GLY A 377 -1.72 -9.09 -0.23
CA GLY A 377 -2.20 -8.89 -1.59
C GLY A 377 -2.04 -10.13 -2.44
N GLY A 378 -2.63 -10.10 -3.60
CA GLY A 378 -2.58 -11.19 -4.55
C GLY A 378 -3.01 -10.79 -5.95
N SER A 379 -2.96 -11.76 -6.85
CA SER A 379 -3.44 -11.54 -8.22
C SER A 379 -3.84 -12.85 -8.88
N MET A 380 -4.74 -12.75 -9.85
CA MET A 380 -4.95 -13.81 -10.82
C MET A 380 -3.75 -13.89 -11.77
N ARG A 381 -3.29 -15.10 -12.05
CA ARG A 381 -2.15 -15.30 -12.96
C ARG A 381 -2.62 -15.49 -14.40
N ILE A 382 -1.79 -15.04 -15.35
CA ILE A 382 -2.02 -15.35 -16.76
C ILE A 382 -1.78 -16.85 -16.98
N TYR A 383 -2.80 -17.57 -17.42
CA TYR A 383 -2.72 -18.98 -17.83
C TYR A 383 -2.80 -19.15 -19.35
N ASN A 384 -3.33 -18.17 -20.08
CA ASN A 384 -3.44 -18.20 -21.54
C ASN A 384 -2.12 -17.74 -22.16
N GLN A 385 -1.52 -18.61 -23.00
CA GLN A 385 -0.24 -18.32 -23.66
C GLN A 385 -0.27 -17.11 -24.57
N ASP A 386 -1.38 -16.82 -25.24
CA ASP A 386 -1.45 -15.68 -26.17
C ASP A 386 -1.56 -14.36 -25.39
N VAL A 387 -2.27 -14.35 -24.26
CA VAL A 387 -2.28 -13.22 -23.34
C VAL A 387 -0.88 -13.00 -22.75
N GLN A 388 -0.14 -14.05 -22.41
CA GLN A 388 1.24 -13.94 -21.89
C GLN A 388 2.19 -13.37 -22.94
N LYS A 389 2.09 -13.80 -24.20
CA LYS A 389 2.86 -13.23 -25.33
C LYS A 389 2.52 -11.74 -25.54
N LEU A 390 1.22 -11.40 -25.43
CA LEU A 390 0.76 -10.02 -25.53
C LEU A 390 1.34 -9.14 -24.41
N MET A 391 1.39 -9.66 -23.16
CA MET A 391 2.00 -8.99 -22.02
C MET A 391 3.50 -8.72 -22.25
N PHE A 392 4.26 -9.72 -22.68
CA PHE A 392 5.68 -9.56 -23.00
C PHE A 392 5.90 -8.53 -24.12
N LYS A 393 5.08 -8.58 -25.17
CA LYS A 393 5.14 -7.57 -26.24
C LYS A 393 4.84 -6.16 -25.72
N ALA A 394 3.87 -6.01 -24.83
CA ALA A 394 3.55 -4.73 -24.21
C ALA A 394 4.71 -4.18 -23.36
N LEU A 395 5.46 -5.05 -22.70
CA LEU A 395 6.65 -4.69 -21.91
C LEU A 395 7.91 -4.51 -22.75
N GLY A 396 7.86 -4.74 -24.08
CA GLY A 396 9.01 -4.67 -24.96
C GLY A 396 9.96 -5.87 -24.85
N SER A 397 9.50 -6.97 -24.27
CA SER A 397 10.26 -8.21 -24.09
C SER A 397 9.88 -9.24 -25.13
N VAL A 398 10.86 -9.99 -25.68
CA VAL A 398 10.62 -10.95 -26.76
C VAL A 398 10.25 -12.33 -26.22
N SER A 399 10.71 -12.67 -25.01
CA SER A 399 10.45 -13.96 -24.35
C SER A 399 10.75 -13.91 -22.85
N TYR A 400 10.32 -14.95 -22.11
CA TYR A 400 10.67 -15.14 -20.69
C TYR A 400 12.19 -15.15 -20.45
N THR A 401 12.98 -15.71 -21.36
CA THR A 401 14.44 -15.72 -21.31
C THR A 401 15.03 -14.30 -21.39
N HIS A 402 14.39 -13.39 -22.09
CA HIS A 402 14.82 -12.01 -22.21
C HIS A 402 14.58 -11.20 -20.93
N LEU A 403 13.43 -11.40 -20.27
CA LEU A 403 13.17 -10.86 -18.93
C LEU A 403 14.20 -11.32 -17.91
N ARG A 404 14.55 -12.61 -17.96
CA ARG A 404 15.55 -13.21 -17.08
C ARG A 404 16.97 -12.67 -17.31
N ALA A 405 17.33 -12.34 -18.53
CA ALA A 405 18.61 -11.74 -18.87
C ALA A 405 18.73 -10.30 -18.33
N HIS A 406 17.68 -9.50 -18.45
CA HIS A 406 17.65 -8.14 -17.93
C HIS A 406 17.73 -8.06 -16.39
N GLU A 407 17.15 -9.05 -15.69
CA GLU A 407 17.23 -9.12 -14.23
C GLU A 407 18.61 -9.63 -13.74
N THR A 408 19.29 -10.45 -14.54
CA THR A 408 20.64 -10.94 -14.20
C THR A 408 21.74 -9.96 -14.53
N ASP A 409 21.58 -9.10 -15.54
CA ASP A 409 22.59 -8.09 -15.91
C ASP A 409 22.68 -6.92 -14.91
N GLN A 410 21.70 -6.73 -14.06
CA GLN A 410 21.75 -5.74 -12.96
C GLN A 410 22.54 -6.24 -11.72
N TYR A 411 22.93 -7.52 -11.67
CA TYR A 411 23.56 -8.16 -10.51
C TYR A 411 24.96 -8.75 -10.81
N LEU A 412 25.52 -8.45 -11.97
CA LEU A 412 26.92 -8.71 -12.31
C LEU A 412 27.69 -7.39 -12.34
#